data_7505cda5ce395acf506a2701cbdd8c9e
#
_entry.id   7505cda5ce395acf506a2701cbdd8c9e
#
_cell.length_a   1.000
_cell.length_b   1.000
_cell.length_c   1.000
_cell.angle_alpha   90.00
_cell.angle_beta   90.00
_cell.angle_gamma   90.00
#
_symmetry.space_group_name_H-M   'P 1'
#
loop_
_entity.id
_entity.type
_entity.pdbx_description
1 polymer ?
#
loop_
_entity_poly.entity_id
_entity_poly.type
_entity_poly.pdbx_seq_one_letter_code
_entity_poly.pdbx_strand_id
1 'polypeptide(L)'
;MLSDYIYDKPVLRTNRLILRAIWPDDIPALKEWMPEKSMYEYWGKRAGKADKNPSLLFAHTVRPSKSFHWGIEFQGKIVGELWIYMIENDRMGKLAVRVSPACQNKGIASEAVGEAVRFCFTETELKRIWTDVDVRNVASVRVLEKNGFHREGMIRQGKMVSTWCTISMESFVQTCLRKNV
;
A
#
# COMPACT_ATOMS: atom_id res chain seq x y z
N MET A 1 9.29 10.01 15.19
CA MET A 1 7.83 10.34 15.28
C MET A 1 7.24 10.50 13.87
N LEU A 2 5.92 10.39 13.70
CA LEU A 2 5.28 10.57 12.38
C LEU A 2 5.57 11.95 11.79
N SER A 3 5.68 12.97 12.64
CA SER A 3 6.07 14.33 12.28
C SER A 3 7.42 14.42 11.54
N ASP A 4 8.34 13.53 11.81
CA ASP A 4 9.69 13.54 11.24
C ASP A 4 9.67 13.22 9.73
N TYR A 5 8.59 12.58 9.27
CA TYR A 5 8.40 12.14 7.90
C TYR A 5 7.43 12.99 7.06
N ILE A 6 6.99 14.16 7.59
CA ILE A 6 6.04 15.02 6.86
C ILE A 6 6.66 15.53 5.56
N TYR A 7 7.91 15.98 5.62
CA TYR A 7 8.62 16.59 4.49
C TYR A 7 9.54 15.62 3.76
N ASP A 8 10.17 14.70 4.49
CA ASP A 8 11.12 13.74 3.95
C ASP A 8 10.58 12.31 4.11
N LYS A 9 10.01 11.79 3.03
CA LYS A 9 9.47 10.43 3.03
C LYS A 9 10.61 9.42 2.97
N PRO A 10 10.63 8.41 3.86
CA PRO A 10 11.71 7.46 3.91
C PRO A 10 11.75 6.59 2.66
N VAL A 11 12.96 6.24 2.25
CA VAL A 11 13.20 5.19 1.25
C VAL A 11 13.31 3.86 1.98
N LEU A 12 12.40 2.92 1.68
CA LEU A 12 12.42 1.59 2.27
C LEU A 12 13.02 0.60 1.27
N ARG A 13 13.77 -0.37 1.78
CA ARG A 13 14.47 -1.35 0.95
C ARG A 13 14.19 -2.76 1.43
N THR A 14 13.93 -3.64 0.49
CA THR A 14 13.82 -5.08 0.71
C THR A 14 14.90 -5.81 -0.09
N ASN A 15 14.83 -7.14 -0.15
CA ASN A 15 15.75 -7.91 -0.99
C ASN A 15 15.62 -7.61 -2.48
N ARG A 16 14.41 -7.24 -2.96
CA ARG A 16 14.11 -7.07 -4.38
C ARG A 16 13.57 -5.70 -4.73
N LEU A 17 13.04 -4.95 -3.76
CA LEU A 17 12.27 -3.74 -3.99
C LEU A 17 12.90 -2.52 -3.34
N ILE A 18 12.63 -1.35 -3.94
CA ILE A 18 12.85 -0.04 -3.33
C ILE A 18 11.50 0.67 -3.31
N LEU A 19 11.03 1.04 -2.11
CA LEU A 19 9.86 1.90 -1.96
C LEU A 19 10.37 3.33 -1.78
N ARG A 20 10.09 4.19 -2.74
CA ARG A 20 10.61 5.57 -2.79
C ARG A 20 9.61 6.55 -3.39
N ALA A 21 9.91 7.84 -3.30
CA ALA A 21 9.16 8.85 -4.05
C ALA A 21 9.17 8.53 -5.54
N ILE A 22 8.08 8.87 -6.22
CA ILE A 22 7.96 8.82 -7.68
C ILE A 22 8.50 10.14 -8.23
N TRP A 23 9.38 10.09 -9.20
CA TRP A 23 9.98 11.25 -9.86
C TRP A 23 9.43 11.44 -11.28
N PRO A 24 9.59 12.62 -11.89
CA PRO A 24 9.15 12.85 -13.26
C PRO A 24 9.67 11.82 -14.27
N ASP A 25 10.89 11.34 -14.09
CA ASP A 25 11.53 10.34 -14.96
C ASP A 25 10.86 8.95 -14.87
N ASP A 26 10.06 8.70 -13.83
CA ASP A 26 9.29 7.46 -13.68
C ASP A 26 7.97 7.48 -14.49
N ILE A 27 7.50 8.65 -14.94
CA ILE A 27 6.20 8.81 -15.62
C ILE A 27 6.05 7.89 -16.83
N PRO A 28 7.06 7.69 -17.69
CA PRO A 28 6.96 6.75 -18.80
C PRO A 28 6.59 5.33 -18.33
N ALA A 29 7.24 4.81 -17.30
CA ALA A 29 6.94 3.48 -16.75
C ALA A 29 5.52 3.39 -16.19
N LEU A 30 5.03 4.44 -15.53
CA LEU A 30 3.67 4.50 -15.01
C LEU A 30 2.62 4.49 -16.13
N LYS A 31 2.87 5.17 -17.25
CA LYS A 31 1.98 5.20 -18.40
C LYS A 31 1.79 3.83 -19.05
N GLU A 32 2.75 2.91 -18.89
CA GLU A 32 2.66 1.56 -19.45
C GLU A 32 1.53 0.74 -18.81
N TRP A 33 1.24 0.92 -17.51
CA TRP A 33 0.32 0.05 -16.78
C TRP A 33 -0.86 0.77 -16.11
N MET A 34 -0.74 2.03 -15.72
CA MET A 34 -1.82 2.75 -15.04
C MET A 34 -3.12 2.87 -15.84
N PRO A 35 -3.12 2.98 -17.19
CA PRO A 35 -4.36 3.05 -17.96
C PRO A 35 -5.13 1.72 -18.04
N GLU A 36 -4.54 0.60 -17.62
CA GLU A 36 -5.16 -0.71 -17.75
C GLU A 36 -6.44 -0.83 -16.90
N LYS A 37 -7.54 -1.20 -17.52
CA LYS A 37 -8.86 -1.31 -16.86
C LYS A 37 -8.87 -2.35 -15.73
N SER A 38 -8.11 -3.42 -15.88
CA SER A 38 -7.96 -4.49 -14.89
C SER A 38 -7.47 -3.98 -13.52
N MET A 39 -6.70 -2.90 -13.51
CA MET A 39 -6.21 -2.25 -12.28
C MET A 39 -7.34 -1.70 -11.39
N TYR A 40 -8.50 -1.43 -11.99
CA TYR A 40 -9.60 -0.72 -11.34
C TYR A 40 -10.85 -1.59 -11.13
N GLU A 41 -10.78 -2.86 -11.47
CA GLU A 41 -11.93 -3.80 -11.41
C GLU A 41 -12.60 -3.81 -10.03
N TYR A 42 -11.78 -3.78 -8.98
CA TYR A 42 -12.26 -3.85 -7.59
C TYR A 42 -12.27 -2.50 -6.86
N TRP A 43 -11.99 -1.39 -7.56
CA TRP A 43 -11.96 -0.06 -6.96
C TRP A 43 -13.34 0.63 -6.94
N GLY A 44 -14.32 0.06 -7.65
CA GLY A 44 -15.67 0.59 -7.75
C GLY A 44 -15.70 2.02 -8.30
N LYS A 45 -16.60 2.85 -7.77
CA LYS A 45 -16.71 4.27 -8.15
C LYS A 45 -15.53 5.14 -7.69
N ARG A 46 -14.64 4.59 -6.86
CA ARG A 46 -13.47 5.32 -6.31
C ARG A 46 -12.36 5.53 -7.34
N ALA A 47 -12.36 4.79 -8.45
CA ALA A 47 -11.40 4.98 -9.53
C ALA A 47 -11.66 6.29 -10.28
N GLY A 48 -11.20 7.40 -9.71
CA GLY A 48 -11.31 8.73 -10.30
C GLY A 48 -10.37 8.94 -11.49
N LYS A 49 -10.53 10.10 -12.19
CA LYS A 49 -9.60 10.50 -13.26
C LYS A 49 -8.17 10.71 -12.72
N ALA A 50 -8.04 11.15 -11.47
CA ALA A 50 -6.76 11.39 -10.80
C ALA A 50 -5.94 10.12 -10.67
N ASP A 51 -6.58 8.99 -10.34
CA ASP A 51 -5.89 7.71 -10.15
C ASP A 51 -5.29 7.15 -11.44
N LYS A 52 -5.67 7.70 -12.58
CA LYS A 52 -5.21 7.31 -13.92
C LYS A 52 -4.20 8.28 -14.52
N ASN A 53 -3.88 9.37 -13.82
CA ASN A 53 -2.94 10.39 -14.30
C ASN A 53 -1.59 10.25 -13.58
N PRO A 54 -0.55 9.72 -14.24
CA PRO A 54 0.79 9.57 -13.67
C PRO A 54 1.40 10.85 -13.11
N SER A 55 1.11 12.00 -13.76
CA SER A 55 1.68 13.28 -13.31
C SER A 55 1.17 13.73 -11.95
N LEU A 56 -0.04 13.31 -11.56
CA LEU A 56 -0.57 13.59 -10.22
C LEU A 56 0.07 12.71 -9.15
N LEU A 57 0.53 11.52 -9.50
CA LEU A 57 1.22 10.65 -8.55
C LEU A 57 2.53 11.24 -8.04
N PHE A 58 3.31 11.84 -8.92
CA PHE A 58 4.50 12.57 -8.51
C PHE A 58 4.18 13.59 -7.42
N ALA A 59 3.18 14.44 -7.65
CA ALA A 59 2.77 15.45 -6.67
C ALA A 59 2.35 14.83 -5.33
N HIS A 60 1.70 13.66 -5.34
CA HIS A 60 1.28 12.98 -4.11
C HIS A 60 2.44 12.38 -3.32
N THR A 61 3.48 11.87 -3.99
CA THR A 61 4.63 11.25 -3.31
C THR A 61 5.55 12.27 -2.65
N VAL A 62 5.62 13.49 -3.17
CA VAL A 62 6.50 14.56 -2.65
C VAL A 62 5.78 15.59 -1.78
N ARG A 63 4.45 15.59 -1.77
CA ARG A 63 3.66 16.56 -1.01
C ARG A 63 3.89 16.40 0.50
N PRO A 64 4.16 17.47 1.25
CA PRO A 64 4.20 17.42 2.70
C PRO A 64 2.87 16.96 3.28
N SER A 65 2.89 15.86 4.00
CA SER A 65 1.70 15.30 4.65
C SER A 65 2.10 14.21 5.65
N LYS A 66 1.23 13.91 6.60
CA LYS A 66 1.40 12.74 7.48
C LYS A 66 1.22 11.41 6.76
N SER A 67 0.65 11.40 5.55
CA SER A 67 0.49 10.17 4.76
C SER A 67 1.79 9.76 4.10
N PHE A 68 1.97 8.46 3.93
CA PHE A 68 3.05 7.90 3.14
C PHE A 68 2.52 7.45 1.79
N HIS A 69 3.25 7.80 0.73
CA HIS A 69 2.97 7.32 -0.62
C HIS A 69 4.30 6.99 -1.29
N TRP A 70 4.49 5.73 -1.62
CA TRP A 70 5.69 5.23 -2.29
C TRP A 70 5.35 4.65 -3.66
N GLY A 71 6.22 4.90 -4.62
CA GLY A 71 6.37 4.06 -5.79
C GLY A 71 7.11 2.77 -5.41
N ILE A 72 6.69 1.66 -5.95
CA ILE A 72 7.35 0.36 -5.79
C ILE A 72 8.28 0.17 -6.99
N GLU A 73 9.59 0.32 -6.76
CA GLU A 73 10.59 0.05 -7.77
C GLU A 73 11.02 -1.42 -7.73
N PHE A 74 11.01 -2.05 -8.90
CA PHE A 74 11.50 -3.39 -9.14
C PHE A 74 12.30 -3.41 -10.43
N GLN A 75 13.56 -3.89 -10.38
CA GLN A 75 14.48 -3.93 -11.51
C GLN A 75 14.65 -2.56 -12.22
N GLY A 76 14.74 -1.49 -11.44
CA GLY A 76 14.96 -0.12 -11.95
C GLY A 76 13.72 0.57 -12.53
N LYS A 77 12.53 -0.01 -12.43
CA LYS A 77 11.28 0.57 -12.92
C LYS A 77 10.23 0.64 -11.82
N ILE A 78 9.41 1.69 -11.83
CA ILE A 78 8.22 1.76 -10.96
C ILE A 78 7.14 0.83 -11.54
N VAL A 79 6.87 -0.25 -10.81
CA VAL A 79 5.89 -1.28 -11.18
C VAL A 79 4.62 -1.26 -10.34
N GLY A 80 4.54 -0.35 -9.39
CA GLY A 80 3.39 -0.26 -8.49
C GLY A 80 3.50 0.93 -7.56
N GLU A 81 2.54 1.05 -6.66
CA GLU A 81 2.53 2.07 -5.62
C GLU A 81 1.83 1.55 -4.36
N LEU A 82 2.20 2.13 -3.22
CA LEU A 82 1.69 1.80 -1.91
C LEU A 82 1.41 3.08 -1.12
N TRP A 83 0.28 3.10 -0.42
CA TRP A 83 -0.11 4.22 0.45
C TRP A 83 -0.37 3.74 1.87
N ILE A 84 0.03 4.58 2.83
CA ILE A 84 -0.54 4.62 4.18
C ILE A 84 -1.11 6.03 4.36
N TYR A 85 -2.41 6.14 4.41
CA TYR A 85 -3.14 7.42 4.39
C TYR A 85 -4.32 7.41 5.36
N MET A 86 -5.09 8.51 5.43
CA MET A 86 -6.16 8.68 6.40
C MET A 86 -5.66 8.38 7.82
N ILE A 87 -4.49 8.97 8.16
CA ILE A 87 -3.89 8.74 9.46
C ILE A 87 -4.67 9.53 10.52
N GLU A 88 -5.26 8.80 11.46
CA GLU A 88 -6.08 9.34 12.54
C GLU A 88 -5.31 9.31 13.86
N ASN A 89 -5.25 10.46 14.52
CA ASN A 89 -4.59 10.64 15.83
C ASN A 89 -3.16 10.07 15.88
N ASP A 90 -2.46 10.05 14.75
CA ASP A 90 -1.13 9.47 14.56
C ASP A 90 -1.02 7.99 14.96
N ARG A 91 -2.15 7.29 15.12
CA ARG A 91 -2.20 5.90 15.60
C ARG A 91 -2.79 4.90 14.64
N MET A 92 -3.68 5.32 13.76
CA MET A 92 -4.30 4.44 12.76
C MET A 92 -4.08 4.97 11.35
N GLY A 93 -3.82 4.07 10.42
CA GLY A 93 -3.66 4.43 9.00
C GLY A 93 -4.35 3.42 8.09
N LYS A 94 -4.79 3.87 6.92
CA LYS A 94 -5.37 3.02 5.89
C LYS A 94 -4.31 2.63 4.86
N LEU A 95 -4.19 1.33 4.58
CA LEU A 95 -3.33 0.78 3.53
C LEU A 95 -4.06 0.74 2.19
N ALA A 96 -3.36 1.10 1.12
CA ALA A 96 -3.72 0.69 -0.24
C ALA A 96 -2.44 0.33 -1.01
N VAL A 97 -2.56 -0.64 -1.92
CA VAL A 97 -1.45 -1.08 -2.77
C VAL A 97 -1.98 -1.50 -4.13
N ARG A 98 -1.25 -1.18 -5.17
CA ARG A 98 -1.48 -1.73 -6.51
C ARG A 98 -0.16 -2.03 -7.21
N VAL A 99 -0.15 -3.06 -8.05
CA VAL A 99 1.01 -3.52 -8.80
C VAL A 99 0.60 -3.74 -10.25
N SER A 100 1.44 -3.31 -11.18
CA SER A 100 1.28 -3.52 -12.63
C SER A 100 0.87 -4.97 -12.93
N PRO A 101 -0.10 -5.19 -13.81
CA PRO A 101 -0.54 -6.54 -14.20
C PRO A 101 0.61 -7.44 -14.63
N ALA A 102 1.59 -6.93 -15.36
CA ALA A 102 2.78 -7.67 -15.78
C ALA A 102 3.68 -8.14 -14.62
N CYS A 103 3.51 -7.52 -13.44
CA CYS A 103 4.30 -7.79 -12.23
C CYS A 103 3.49 -8.47 -11.11
N GLN A 104 2.22 -8.78 -11.35
CA GLN A 104 1.39 -9.54 -10.40
C GLN A 104 1.85 -10.99 -10.26
N ASN A 105 1.38 -11.67 -9.22
CA ASN A 105 1.70 -13.07 -8.89
C ASN A 105 3.20 -13.38 -8.65
N LYS A 106 4.06 -12.34 -8.54
CA LYS A 106 5.50 -12.46 -8.26
C LYS A 106 5.86 -12.16 -6.79
N GLY A 107 4.86 -11.99 -5.92
CA GLY A 107 5.04 -11.67 -4.51
C GLY A 107 5.38 -10.20 -4.21
N ILE A 108 5.46 -9.34 -5.23
CA ILE A 108 5.87 -7.92 -5.09
C ILE A 108 4.96 -7.17 -4.13
N ALA A 109 3.64 -7.26 -4.27
CA ALA A 109 2.71 -6.59 -3.36
C ALA A 109 2.89 -7.06 -1.91
N SER A 110 3.08 -8.37 -1.71
CA SER A 110 3.26 -8.93 -0.35
C SER A 110 4.55 -8.45 0.31
N GLU A 111 5.64 -8.38 -0.46
CA GLU A 111 6.94 -7.90 0.03
C GLU A 111 6.90 -6.39 0.36
N ALA A 112 6.28 -5.59 -0.53
CA ALA A 112 6.12 -4.15 -0.31
C ALA A 112 5.25 -3.84 0.91
N VAL A 113 4.12 -4.55 1.07
CA VAL A 113 3.23 -4.39 2.23
C VAL A 113 3.94 -4.78 3.51
N GLY A 114 4.67 -5.90 3.51
CA GLY A 114 5.42 -6.34 4.69
C GLY A 114 6.41 -5.30 5.17
N GLU A 115 7.19 -4.71 4.27
CA GLU A 115 8.17 -3.68 4.62
C GLU A 115 7.51 -2.38 5.08
N ALA A 116 6.44 -1.94 4.40
CA ALA A 116 5.71 -0.74 4.81
C ALA A 116 5.07 -0.89 6.20
N VAL A 117 4.49 -2.06 6.51
CA VAL A 117 3.92 -2.38 7.84
C VAL A 117 5.03 -2.39 8.89
N ARG A 118 6.17 -3.05 8.59
CA ARG A 118 7.33 -3.05 9.49
C ARG A 118 7.74 -1.63 9.82
N PHE A 119 8.01 -0.80 8.81
CA PHE A 119 8.37 0.60 9.00
C PHE A 119 7.36 1.36 9.86
N CYS A 120 6.07 1.25 9.55
CA CYS A 120 5.03 1.95 10.29
C CYS A 120 5.03 1.60 11.78
N PHE A 121 5.23 0.34 12.14
CA PHE A 121 5.20 -0.10 13.53
C PHE A 121 6.53 0.06 14.28
N THR A 122 7.67 0.13 13.57
CA THR A 122 8.98 0.28 14.22
C THR A 122 9.45 1.72 14.27
N GLU A 123 9.10 2.54 13.28
CA GLU A 123 9.67 3.89 13.11
C GLU A 123 8.65 5.01 13.36
N THR A 124 7.36 4.66 13.55
CA THR A 124 6.29 5.64 13.79
C THR A 124 5.44 5.26 14.99
N GLU A 125 4.50 6.14 15.37
CA GLU A 125 3.54 5.89 16.46
C GLU A 125 2.32 5.08 16.03
N LEU A 126 2.25 4.63 14.78
CA LEU A 126 1.12 3.84 14.29
C LEU A 126 0.98 2.55 15.09
N LYS A 127 -0.23 2.27 15.54
CA LYS A 127 -0.59 1.06 16.31
C LYS A 127 -1.49 0.12 15.56
N ARG A 128 -2.16 0.64 14.51
CA ARG A 128 -3.11 -0.13 13.70
C ARG A 128 -3.06 0.31 12.24
N ILE A 129 -3.03 -0.66 11.35
CA ILE A 129 -3.19 -0.44 9.92
C ILE A 129 -4.41 -1.24 9.47
N TRP A 130 -5.29 -0.60 8.71
CA TRP A 130 -6.51 -1.21 8.21
C TRP A 130 -6.68 -0.98 6.72
N THR A 131 -7.53 -1.78 6.10
CA THR A 131 -7.97 -1.61 4.71
C THR A 131 -9.31 -2.29 4.49
N ASP A 132 -10.04 -1.87 3.47
CA ASP A 132 -11.22 -2.55 2.96
C ASP A 132 -10.93 -3.11 1.57
N VAL A 133 -11.27 -4.36 1.35
CA VAL A 133 -11.02 -5.10 0.10
C VAL A 133 -12.31 -5.72 -0.40
N ASP A 134 -12.62 -5.57 -1.70
CA ASP A 134 -13.72 -6.31 -2.33
C ASP A 134 -13.51 -7.81 -2.13
N VAL A 135 -14.52 -8.51 -1.64
CA VAL A 135 -14.41 -9.95 -1.31
C VAL A 135 -14.05 -10.83 -2.50
N ARG A 136 -14.30 -10.33 -3.73
CA ARG A 136 -13.93 -11.00 -4.97
C ARG A 136 -12.44 -10.87 -5.32
N ASN A 137 -11.76 -9.87 -4.74
CA ASN A 137 -10.33 -9.65 -4.94
C ASN A 137 -9.48 -10.59 -4.06
N VAL A 138 -9.54 -11.87 -4.38
CA VAL A 138 -8.84 -12.94 -3.64
C VAL A 138 -7.33 -12.70 -3.59
N ALA A 139 -6.75 -12.10 -4.63
CA ALA A 139 -5.32 -11.79 -4.66
C ALA A 139 -4.93 -10.78 -3.58
N SER A 140 -5.67 -9.67 -3.45
CA SER A 140 -5.42 -8.68 -2.39
C SER A 140 -5.66 -9.26 -1.00
N VAL A 141 -6.71 -10.07 -0.81
CA VAL A 141 -6.96 -10.72 0.47
C VAL A 141 -5.77 -11.60 0.87
N ARG A 142 -5.23 -12.40 -0.04
CA ARG A 142 -4.04 -13.25 0.22
C ARG A 142 -2.79 -12.42 0.56
N VAL A 143 -2.60 -11.26 -0.09
CA VAL A 143 -1.49 -10.35 0.25
C VAL A 143 -1.59 -9.88 1.69
N LEU A 144 -2.78 -9.49 2.13
CA LEU A 144 -3.03 -9.02 3.48
C LEU A 144 -2.81 -10.15 4.52
N GLU A 145 -3.41 -11.31 4.30
CA GLU A 145 -3.29 -12.47 5.20
C GLU A 145 -1.83 -12.92 5.37
N LYS A 146 -1.04 -12.94 4.28
CA LYS A 146 0.40 -13.23 4.34
C LYS A 146 1.19 -12.24 5.20
N ASN A 147 0.70 -11.02 5.32
CA ASN A 147 1.31 -9.96 6.13
C ASN A 147 0.68 -9.82 7.53
N GLY A 148 -0.12 -10.81 7.96
CA GLY A 148 -0.67 -10.86 9.30
C GLY A 148 -1.92 -10.02 9.52
N PHE A 149 -2.57 -9.55 8.45
CA PHE A 149 -3.87 -8.90 8.57
C PHE A 149 -4.96 -9.93 8.87
N HIS A 150 -5.85 -9.59 9.76
CA HIS A 150 -7.03 -10.38 10.12
C HIS A 150 -8.29 -9.74 9.57
N ARG A 151 -9.24 -10.56 9.13
CA ARG A 151 -10.57 -10.08 8.73
C ARG A 151 -11.40 -9.81 9.97
N GLU A 152 -11.95 -8.60 10.09
CA GLU A 152 -12.76 -8.21 11.25
C GLU A 152 -14.27 -8.16 10.95
N GLY A 153 -14.65 -8.05 9.70
CA GLY A 153 -16.05 -7.97 9.34
C GLY A 153 -16.26 -7.68 7.86
N MET A 154 -17.53 -7.62 7.47
CA MET A 154 -17.95 -7.28 6.10
C MET A 154 -18.71 -5.96 6.10
N ILE A 155 -18.42 -5.14 5.09
CA ILE A 155 -19.10 -3.87 4.83
C ILE A 155 -19.84 -3.99 3.51
N ARG A 156 -21.12 -3.66 3.51
CA ARG A 156 -21.94 -3.57 2.30
C ARG A 156 -22.12 -2.10 1.91
N GLN A 157 -21.71 -1.74 0.71
CA GLN A 157 -21.93 -0.42 0.11
C GLN A 157 -22.66 -0.60 -1.23
N GLY A 158 -23.98 -0.60 -1.19
CA GLY A 158 -24.81 -0.90 -2.35
C GLY A 158 -24.57 -2.32 -2.86
N LYS A 159 -24.11 -2.45 -4.12
CA LYS A 159 -23.79 -3.75 -4.74
C LYS A 159 -22.41 -4.28 -4.36
N MET A 160 -21.54 -3.45 -3.79
CA MET A 160 -20.17 -3.85 -3.42
C MET A 160 -20.18 -4.41 -2.00
N VAL A 161 -19.51 -5.54 -1.83
CA VAL A 161 -19.26 -6.16 -0.52
C VAL A 161 -17.74 -6.21 -0.31
N SER A 162 -17.27 -5.54 0.73
CA SER A 162 -15.86 -5.53 1.10
C SER A 162 -15.65 -6.23 2.44
N THR A 163 -14.50 -6.87 2.61
CA THR A 163 -14.06 -7.33 3.92
C THR A 163 -13.15 -6.26 4.54
N TRP A 164 -13.35 -6.00 5.82
CA TRP A 164 -12.49 -5.14 6.60
C TRP A 164 -11.32 -5.98 7.14
N CYS A 165 -10.10 -5.60 6.83
CA CYS A 165 -8.89 -6.27 7.28
C CYS A 165 -8.04 -5.31 8.10
N THR A 166 -7.49 -5.78 9.21
CA THR A 166 -6.62 -4.99 10.08
C THR A 166 -5.43 -5.79 10.56
N ILE A 167 -4.36 -5.08 10.92
CA ILE A 167 -3.23 -5.58 11.68
C ILE A 167 -2.91 -4.58 12.80
N SER A 168 -2.74 -5.07 14.02
CA SER A 168 -2.25 -4.29 15.14
C SER A 168 -0.75 -4.51 15.35
N MET A 169 -0.12 -3.57 16.05
CA MET A 169 1.30 -3.68 16.42
C MET A 169 1.56 -4.96 17.23
N GLU A 170 0.65 -5.34 18.14
CA GLU A 170 0.75 -6.55 18.96
C GLU A 170 0.74 -7.81 18.07
N SER A 171 -0.20 -7.89 17.11
CA SER A 171 -0.29 -9.01 16.16
C SER A 171 0.94 -9.09 15.28
N PHE A 172 1.49 -7.95 14.87
CA PHE A 172 2.73 -7.88 14.09
C PHE A 172 3.92 -8.46 14.87
N VAL A 173 4.12 -8.05 16.12
CA VAL A 173 5.20 -8.55 16.98
C VAL A 173 5.09 -10.06 17.15
N GLN A 174 3.89 -10.59 17.43
CA GLN A 174 3.67 -12.04 17.54
C GLN A 174 4.00 -12.78 16.25
N THR A 175 3.67 -12.19 15.08
CA THR A 175 3.98 -12.78 13.77
C THR A 175 5.49 -12.83 13.53
N CYS A 176 6.22 -11.77 13.90
CA CYS A 176 7.67 -11.72 13.80
C CYS A 176 8.36 -12.75 14.70
N LEU A 177 7.89 -12.91 15.94
CA LEU A 177 8.43 -13.90 16.87
C LEU A 177 8.27 -15.33 16.36
N ARG A 178 7.12 -15.66 15.73
CA ARG A 178 6.86 -17.00 15.15
C ARG A 178 7.71 -17.32 13.92
N LYS A 179 8.18 -16.31 13.17
CA LYS A 179 9.02 -16.52 11.97
C LYS A 179 10.50 -16.71 12.30
N ASN A 180 10.92 -16.39 13.50
CA ASN A 180 12.30 -16.53 13.98
C ASN A 180 12.52 -17.81 14.81
N VAL A 181 11.54 -18.70 14.89
CA VAL A 181 11.58 -20.06 15.45
C VAL A 181 11.48 -21.07 14.30
#